data_298c6495f9c7226f7487e4e122325ce8
#
_entry.id   298c6495f9c7226f7487e4e122325ce8
#
_cell.length_a   1.000
_cell.length_b   1.000
_cell.length_c   1.000
_cell.angle_alpha   90.00
_cell.angle_beta   90.00
_cell.angle_gamma   90.00
#
_symmetry.space_group_name_H-M   'P 1'
#
loop_
_entity.id
_entity.type
_entity.pdbx_description
1 polymer ?
#
loop_
_entity_poly.entity_id
_entity_poly.type
_entity_poly.pdbx_seq_one_letter_code
_entity_poly.pdbx_strand_id
1 'polypeptide(L)'
;TWNQSLDDACRLRAKQTSSPLLTDFLERLAYTVGGGQQISEFLMDEQDTIIQQFVTRYEADLAKLDVMKELYMSMMLSVAFILVFAIVLPILVGVSPTLLIAGTIVMFSIVQAAFVYAIHVISPYDPVWFIEETEGTGPLTRIPRALAIGAGASLLLAVVMGLAAMGIVPVIAARVPLPIMAAIPVTPLLLPGWRMRQEEQKVKDRDEEFPSFIRALGAVESVKQTSTGSVLESLRRKDFGALTDNVDALYKRLNMRIDDIRSWRLFAAETGSYLIQKFGDMYVVGRQMGGDPKVLGQVISENQNEVLKVREQRQQATMTLIGVLYGITAAAVFSFFVGLEVVEIMMNITSEMNLQEQSNVAGNLLSTEQYDIRTIEYLLLLTILINAALSAVMIRITDRGHIISGLVHFVFMTWLGAVIAVVTQYVVSAVISV
;
A
#
# COMPACT_ATOMS: atom_id res chain seq x y z
N THR A 1 -13.89 -31.14 -24.30
CA THR A 1 -13.97 -32.54 -24.67
C THR A 1 -15.00 -32.69 -25.78
N TRP A 2 -14.58 -33.24 -26.88
CA TRP A 2 -15.23 -33.15 -28.21
C TRP A 2 -16.57 -33.93 -28.36
N ASN A 3 -17.14 -34.45 -27.25
CA ASN A 3 -18.35 -35.27 -27.30
C ASN A 3 -19.33 -34.99 -26.13
N GLN A 4 -19.28 -33.81 -25.53
CA GLN A 4 -20.20 -33.40 -24.48
C GLN A 4 -21.02 -32.21 -24.95
N SER A 5 -22.28 -32.13 -24.55
CA SER A 5 -23.10 -30.92 -24.76
C SER A 5 -22.53 -29.73 -24.00
N LEU A 6 -22.83 -28.51 -24.45
CA LEU A 6 -22.31 -27.30 -23.82
C LEU A 6 -22.80 -27.19 -22.34
N ASP A 7 -24.03 -27.57 -22.05
CA ASP A 7 -24.62 -27.58 -20.72
C ASP A 7 -23.88 -28.56 -19.79
N ASP A 8 -23.55 -29.78 -20.24
CA ASP A 8 -22.77 -30.75 -19.50
C ASP A 8 -21.35 -30.27 -19.22
N ALA A 9 -20.72 -29.61 -20.21
CA ALA A 9 -19.39 -29.01 -20.06
C ALA A 9 -19.38 -27.87 -19.02
N CYS A 10 -20.41 -27.02 -19.03
CA CYS A 10 -20.58 -25.96 -18.04
C CYS A 10 -20.76 -26.51 -16.63
N ARG A 11 -21.64 -27.53 -16.44
CA ARG A 11 -21.85 -28.21 -15.15
C ARG A 11 -20.57 -28.86 -14.64
N LEU A 12 -19.81 -29.50 -15.51
CA LEU A 12 -18.54 -30.12 -15.14
C LEU A 12 -17.52 -29.06 -14.67
N ARG A 13 -17.42 -27.95 -15.38
CA ARG A 13 -16.53 -26.84 -15.03
C ARG A 13 -16.96 -26.14 -13.75
N ALA A 14 -18.25 -25.95 -13.54
CA ALA A 14 -18.79 -25.41 -12.29
C ALA A 14 -18.30 -26.18 -11.05
N LYS A 15 -18.32 -27.52 -11.11
CA LYS A 15 -17.81 -28.38 -10.03
C LYS A 15 -16.31 -28.32 -9.80
N GLN A 16 -15.53 -27.89 -10.79
CA GLN A 16 -14.06 -27.80 -10.72
C GLN A 16 -13.55 -26.41 -10.36
N THR A 17 -14.43 -25.44 -10.33
CA THR A 17 -14.08 -24.04 -10.10
C THR A 17 -14.15 -23.72 -8.63
N SER A 18 -13.13 -23.02 -8.10
CA SER A 18 -13.05 -22.56 -6.72
C SER A 18 -13.74 -21.19 -6.49
N SER A 19 -14.10 -20.49 -7.57
CA SER A 19 -14.78 -19.17 -7.49
C SER A 19 -16.29 -19.38 -7.44
N PRO A 20 -16.98 -18.97 -6.34
CA PRO A 20 -18.44 -19.09 -6.21
C PRO A 20 -19.18 -18.37 -7.35
N LEU A 21 -18.72 -17.16 -7.70
CA LEU A 21 -19.32 -16.34 -8.76
C LEU A 21 -19.25 -17.02 -10.12
N LEU A 22 -18.11 -17.65 -10.47
CA LEU A 22 -17.98 -18.38 -11.71
C LEU A 22 -18.76 -19.70 -11.70
N THR A 23 -18.89 -20.33 -10.55
CA THR A 23 -19.71 -21.54 -10.37
C THR A 23 -21.19 -21.23 -10.65
N ASP A 24 -21.75 -20.19 -10.01
CA ASP A 24 -23.13 -19.75 -10.21
C ASP A 24 -23.40 -19.36 -11.67
N PHE A 25 -22.47 -18.63 -12.28
CA PHE A 25 -22.55 -18.26 -13.70
C PHE A 25 -22.61 -19.49 -14.62
N LEU A 26 -21.72 -20.46 -14.42
CA LEU A 26 -21.66 -21.67 -15.25
C LEU A 26 -22.90 -22.55 -15.06
N GLU A 27 -23.47 -22.62 -13.87
CA GLU A 27 -24.71 -23.34 -13.62
C GLU A 27 -25.91 -22.66 -14.31
N ARG A 28 -26.04 -21.34 -14.21
CA ARG A 28 -27.09 -20.59 -14.91
C ARG A 28 -26.95 -20.71 -16.43
N LEU A 29 -25.74 -20.59 -16.94
CA LEU A 29 -25.46 -20.82 -18.36
C LEU A 29 -25.88 -22.24 -18.82
N ALA A 30 -25.57 -23.27 -18.02
CA ALA A 30 -25.97 -24.63 -18.32
C ALA A 30 -27.50 -24.81 -18.38
N TYR A 31 -28.24 -24.18 -17.45
CA TYR A 31 -29.69 -24.18 -17.45
C TYR A 31 -30.28 -23.48 -18.72
N THR A 32 -29.74 -22.32 -19.06
CA THR A 32 -30.18 -21.53 -20.22
C THR A 32 -29.95 -22.26 -21.52
N VAL A 33 -28.77 -22.85 -21.69
CA VAL A 33 -28.42 -23.65 -22.88
C VAL A 33 -29.28 -24.90 -22.96
N GLY A 34 -29.46 -25.63 -21.85
CA GLY A 34 -30.32 -26.81 -21.79
C GLY A 34 -31.81 -26.50 -22.00
N GLY A 35 -32.26 -25.27 -21.67
CA GLY A 35 -33.62 -24.76 -21.94
C GLY A 35 -33.86 -24.25 -23.36
N GLY A 36 -32.83 -24.20 -24.22
CA GLY A 36 -32.94 -23.75 -25.62
C GLY A 36 -33.07 -22.22 -25.80
N GLN A 37 -32.75 -21.42 -24.76
CA GLN A 37 -32.69 -19.95 -24.88
C GLN A 37 -31.47 -19.52 -25.70
N GLN A 38 -31.54 -18.33 -26.31
CA GLN A 38 -30.41 -17.74 -27.01
C GLN A 38 -29.30 -17.35 -26.05
N ILE A 39 -28.11 -17.93 -26.22
CA ILE A 39 -26.93 -17.68 -25.39
C ILE A 39 -26.56 -16.20 -25.38
N SER A 40 -26.71 -15.48 -26.50
CA SER A 40 -26.38 -14.07 -26.65
C SER A 40 -27.26 -13.18 -25.77
N GLU A 41 -28.55 -13.47 -25.67
CA GLU A 41 -29.49 -12.73 -24.81
C GLU A 41 -29.17 -12.97 -23.32
N PHE A 42 -28.99 -14.23 -22.96
CA PHE A 42 -28.55 -14.58 -21.58
C PHE A 42 -27.25 -13.89 -21.20
N LEU A 43 -26.23 -13.87 -22.06
CA LEU A 43 -24.95 -13.27 -21.72
C LEU A 43 -25.02 -11.76 -21.57
N MET A 44 -25.90 -11.07 -22.29
CA MET A 44 -26.12 -9.63 -22.13
C MET A 44 -26.81 -9.32 -20.79
N ASP A 45 -27.87 -10.06 -20.46
CA ASP A 45 -28.59 -9.87 -19.19
C ASP A 45 -27.74 -10.25 -17.98
N GLU A 46 -26.95 -11.30 -18.12
CA GLU A 46 -26.09 -11.81 -17.05
C GLU A 46 -24.88 -10.92 -16.77
N GLN A 47 -24.40 -10.19 -17.79
CA GLN A 47 -23.25 -9.29 -17.66
C GLN A 47 -23.46 -8.26 -16.53
N ASP A 48 -24.61 -7.56 -16.56
CA ASP A 48 -24.92 -6.54 -15.56
C ASP A 48 -25.02 -7.16 -14.15
N THR A 49 -25.62 -8.35 -14.08
CA THR A 49 -25.73 -9.11 -12.82
C THR A 49 -24.37 -9.47 -12.25
N ILE A 50 -23.45 -9.96 -13.08
CA ILE A 50 -22.08 -10.33 -12.64
C ILE A 50 -21.29 -9.10 -12.19
N ILE A 51 -21.35 -8.01 -12.93
CA ILE A 51 -20.67 -6.77 -12.56
C ILE A 51 -21.21 -6.22 -11.23
N GLN A 52 -22.52 -6.21 -11.05
CA GLN A 52 -23.12 -5.78 -9.77
C GLN A 52 -22.74 -6.68 -8.60
N GLN A 53 -22.69 -8.00 -8.81
CA GLN A 53 -22.22 -8.93 -7.77
C GLN A 53 -20.75 -8.70 -7.44
N PHE A 54 -19.92 -8.43 -8.45
CA PHE A 54 -18.51 -8.08 -8.24
C PHE A 54 -18.36 -6.79 -7.42
N VAL A 55 -19.08 -5.72 -7.79
CA VAL A 55 -19.08 -4.44 -7.08
C VAL A 55 -19.53 -4.62 -5.63
N THR A 56 -20.67 -5.27 -5.42
CA THR A 56 -21.22 -5.51 -4.07
C THR A 56 -20.24 -6.31 -3.19
N ARG A 57 -19.58 -7.33 -3.75
CA ARG A 57 -18.58 -8.11 -3.02
C ARG A 57 -17.35 -7.27 -2.68
N TYR A 58 -16.91 -6.46 -3.63
CA TYR A 58 -15.75 -5.57 -3.42
C TYR A 58 -16.05 -4.52 -2.32
N GLU A 59 -17.22 -3.91 -2.35
CA GLU A 59 -17.71 -2.97 -1.31
C GLU A 59 -17.81 -3.64 0.06
N ALA A 60 -18.30 -4.87 0.12
CA ALA A 60 -18.34 -5.65 1.36
C ALA A 60 -16.92 -5.91 1.93
N ASP A 61 -15.94 -6.16 1.08
CA ASP A 61 -14.56 -6.34 1.51
C ASP A 61 -13.94 -5.00 1.97
N LEU A 62 -14.28 -3.87 1.33
CA LEU A 62 -13.89 -2.54 1.82
C LEU A 62 -14.53 -2.20 3.17
N ALA A 63 -15.79 -2.55 3.39
CA ALA A 63 -16.45 -2.36 4.68
C ALA A 63 -15.76 -3.16 5.81
N LYS A 64 -15.28 -4.39 5.52
CA LYS A 64 -14.47 -5.16 6.48
C LYS A 64 -13.14 -4.46 6.80
N LEU A 65 -12.51 -3.81 5.82
CA LEU A 65 -11.30 -3.02 6.05
C LEU A 65 -11.55 -1.84 6.99
N ASP A 66 -12.72 -1.19 6.89
CA ASP A 66 -13.09 -0.11 7.80
C ASP A 66 -13.24 -0.60 9.25
N VAL A 67 -13.89 -1.74 9.46
CA VAL A 67 -13.97 -2.38 10.78
C VAL A 67 -12.55 -2.73 11.31
N MET A 68 -11.69 -3.29 10.46
CA MET A 68 -10.32 -3.62 10.86
C MET A 68 -9.50 -2.38 11.22
N LYS A 69 -9.71 -1.25 10.55
CA LYS A 69 -9.11 0.03 10.87
C LYS A 69 -9.51 0.52 12.28
N GLU A 70 -10.78 0.41 12.64
CA GLU A 70 -11.27 0.79 13.98
C GLU A 70 -10.71 -0.12 15.08
N LEU A 71 -10.66 -1.42 14.83
CA LEU A 71 -10.03 -2.38 15.74
C LEU A 71 -8.53 -2.09 15.90
N TYR A 72 -7.83 -1.82 14.81
CA TYR A 72 -6.43 -1.44 14.83
C TYR A 72 -6.21 -0.20 15.70
N MET A 73 -6.99 0.86 15.50
CA MET A 73 -6.90 2.09 16.26
C MET A 73 -7.07 1.84 17.77
N SER A 74 -8.11 1.10 18.16
CA SER A 74 -8.39 0.78 19.56
C SER A 74 -7.26 -0.05 20.20
N MET A 75 -6.79 -1.10 19.52
CA MET A 75 -5.72 -1.95 20.04
C MET A 75 -4.39 -1.23 20.10
N MET A 76 -4.04 -0.43 19.09
CA MET A 76 -2.77 0.28 19.08
C MET A 76 -2.68 1.36 20.16
N LEU A 77 -3.79 2.08 20.42
CA LEU A 77 -3.86 3.00 21.54
C LEU A 77 -3.69 2.27 22.88
N SER A 78 -4.35 1.13 23.05
CA SER A 78 -4.23 0.33 24.28
C SER A 78 -2.79 -0.13 24.51
N VAL A 79 -2.11 -0.63 23.47
CA VAL A 79 -0.69 -1.06 23.58
C VAL A 79 0.23 0.13 23.78
N ALA A 80 -0.06 1.29 23.18
CA ALA A 80 0.69 2.52 23.45
C ALA A 80 0.61 2.93 24.93
N PHE A 81 -0.57 2.86 25.55
CA PHE A 81 -0.70 3.09 26.99
C PHE A 81 0.11 2.09 27.83
N ILE A 82 0.08 0.80 27.47
CA ILE A 82 0.89 -0.21 28.15
C ILE A 82 2.39 0.15 28.08
N LEU A 83 2.88 0.66 26.95
CA LEU A 83 4.26 1.08 26.81
C LEU A 83 4.61 2.28 27.69
N VAL A 84 3.71 3.26 27.83
CA VAL A 84 3.88 4.38 28.76
C VAL A 84 3.99 3.87 30.19
N PHE A 85 3.12 2.94 30.61
CA PHE A 85 3.23 2.31 31.92
C PHE A 85 4.53 1.52 32.10
N ALA A 86 5.00 0.84 31.05
CA ALA A 86 6.27 0.12 31.08
C ALA A 86 7.48 1.06 31.25
N ILE A 87 7.35 2.32 30.86
CA ILE A 87 8.37 3.36 31.08
C ILE A 87 8.31 3.89 32.52
N VAL A 88 7.11 4.22 33.02
CA VAL A 88 6.94 4.94 34.32
C VAL A 88 6.87 3.98 35.50
N LEU A 89 6.20 2.83 35.39
CA LEU A 89 5.96 1.92 36.51
C LEU A 89 7.23 1.38 37.21
N PRO A 90 8.30 1.04 36.47
CA PRO A 90 9.51 0.49 37.09
C PRO A 90 10.15 1.37 38.18
N ILE A 91 10.02 2.71 38.06
CA ILE A 91 10.54 3.63 39.07
C ILE A 91 9.85 3.46 40.41
N LEU A 92 8.59 3.00 40.41
CA LEU A 92 7.79 2.80 41.63
C LEU A 92 7.93 1.39 42.21
N VAL A 93 8.24 0.38 41.36
CA VAL A 93 8.20 -1.04 41.76
C VAL A 93 9.60 -1.66 41.87
N GLY A 94 10.64 -1.00 41.37
CA GLY A 94 12.02 -1.49 41.46
C GLY A 94 12.34 -2.66 40.48
N VAL A 95 11.65 -2.74 39.36
CA VAL A 95 11.90 -3.74 38.31
C VAL A 95 12.76 -3.12 37.20
N SER A 96 13.55 -3.93 36.50
CA SER A 96 14.39 -3.43 35.40
C SER A 96 13.51 -2.85 34.24
N PRO A 97 13.60 -1.54 33.96
CA PRO A 97 12.76 -0.89 32.95
C PRO A 97 13.04 -1.39 31.53
N THR A 98 14.30 -1.64 31.20
CA THR A 98 14.72 -2.11 29.88
C THR A 98 14.05 -3.41 29.46
N LEU A 99 13.88 -4.36 30.36
CA LEU A 99 13.24 -5.65 30.06
C LEU A 99 11.73 -5.50 29.84
N LEU A 100 11.06 -4.67 30.66
CA LEU A 100 9.63 -4.39 30.48
C LEU A 100 9.35 -3.63 29.19
N ILE A 101 10.14 -2.61 28.89
CA ILE A 101 10.01 -1.83 27.66
C ILE A 101 10.28 -2.72 26.44
N ALA A 102 11.36 -3.50 26.45
CA ALA A 102 11.68 -4.42 25.33
C ALA A 102 10.56 -5.45 25.12
N GLY A 103 10.03 -6.04 26.19
CA GLY A 103 8.89 -6.97 26.10
C GLY A 103 7.65 -6.33 25.51
N THR A 104 7.35 -5.10 25.91
CA THR A 104 6.21 -4.33 25.39
C THR A 104 6.41 -3.96 23.91
N ILE A 105 7.62 -3.61 23.49
CA ILE A 105 7.95 -3.35 22.08
C ILE A 105 7.75 -4.60 21.22
N VAL A 106 8.16 -5.77 21.70
CA VAL A 106 7.91 -7.05 21.01
C VAL A 106 6.42 -7.29 20.89
N MET A 107 5.65 -7.11 21.97
CA MET A 107 4.18 -7.23 21.92
C MET A 107 3.55 -6.24 20.93
N PHE A 108 3.96 -4.98 20.95
CA PHE A 108 3.53 -3.94 20.01
C PHE A 108 3.78 -4.37 18.54
N SER A 109 4.99 -4.87 18.28
CA SER A 109 5.38 -5.33 16.94
C SER A 109 4.58 -6.54 16.48
N ILE A 110 4.30 -7.50 17.37
CA ILE A 110 3.49 -8.69 17.06
C ILE A 110 2.05 -8.28 16.73
N VAL A 111 1.43 -7.42 17.55
CA VAL A 111 0.07 -6.94 17.32
C VAL A 111 -0.01 -6.23 15.97
N GLN A 112 0.94 -5.34 15.68
CA GLN A 112 0.96 -4.62 14.41
C GLN A 112 1.18 -5.53 13.21
N ALA A 113 2.07 -6.52 13.30
CA ALA A 113 2.28 -7.52 12.25
C ALA A 113 1.03 -8.39 12.02
N ALA A 114 0.30 -8.75 13.09
CA ALA A 114 -0.96 -9.46 12.98
C ALA A 114 -2.03 -8.66 12.22
N PHE A 115 -2.11 -7.34 12.45
CA PHE A 115 -3.00 -6.47 11.68
C PHE A 115 -2.57 -6.32 10.22
N VAL A 116 -1.27 -6.20 9.93
CA VAL A 116 -0.76 -6.22 8.55
C VAL A 116 -1.20 -7.49 7.82
N TYR A 117 -1.09 -8.64 8.49
CA TYR A 117 -1.54 -9.93 7.93
C TYR A 117 -3.06 -9.98 7.75
N ALA A 118 -3.84 -9.55 8.73
CA ALA A 118 -5.31 -9.53 8.64
C ALA A 118 -5.80 -8.64 7.49
N ILE A 119 -5.24 -7.44 7.33
CA ILE A 119 -5.55 -6.53 6.22
C ILE A 119 -5.12 -7.14 4.89
N HIS A 120 -3.99 -7.86 4.82
CA HIS A 120 -3.57 -8.54 3.60
C HIS A 120 -4.58 -9.60 3.14
N VAL A 121 -5.15 -10.36 4.07
CA VAL A 121 -6.14 -11.41 3.77
C VAL A 121 -7.50 -10.83 3.37
N ILE A 122 -7.92 -9.72 4.01
CA ILE A 122 -9.23 -9.10 3.78
C ILE A 122 -9.23 -8.21 2.53
N SER A 123 -8.11 -7.56 2.23
CA SER A 123 -8.01 -6.63 1.09
C SER A 123 -8.32 -7.32 -0.24
N PRO A 124 -9.26 -6.82 -1.06
CA PRO A 124 -9.63 -7.43 -2.32
C PRO A 124 -8.41 -7.57 -3.26
N TYR A 125 -8.32 -8.72 -3.94
CA TYR A 125 -7.23 -8.97 -4.89
C TYR A 125 -7.52 -8.27 -6.22
N ASP A 126 -6.90 -7.13 -6.42
CA ASP A 126 -7.01 -6.35 -7.65
C ASP A 126 -5.66 -5.65 -7.91
N PRO A 127 -4.72 -6.32 -8.60
CA PRO A 127 -3.40 -5.79 -8.85
C PRO A 127 -3.47 -4.60 -9.82
N VAL A 128 -2.64 -3.59 -9.56
CA VAL A 128 -2.50 -2.42 -10.44
C VAL A 128 -1.55 -2.74 -11.61
N TRP A 129 -0.49 -3.49 -11.31
CA TRP A 129 0.62 -3.69 -12.23
C TRP A 129 0.49 -4.95 -13.09
N PHE A 130 0.77 -4.80 -14.37
CA PHE A 130 1.08 -5.88 -15.29
C PHE A 130 2.58 -5.88 -15.60
N ILE A 131 3.24 -7.01 -15.31
CA ILE A 131 4.68 -7.19 -15.54
C ILE A 131 4.82 -8.38 -16.48
N GLU A 132 5.26 -8.13 -17.70
CA GLU A 132 5.64 -9.19 -18.62
C GLU A 132 7.13 -9.51 -18.46
N GLU A 133 7.46 -10.75 -18.14
CA GLU A 133 8.84 -11.16 -17.81
C GLU A 133 9.77 -11.16 -19.03
N THR A 134 9.22 -11.14 -20.25
CA THR A 134 9.96 -11.55 -21.45
C THR A 134 10.69 -10.42 -22.20
N GLU A 135 10.34 -9.15 -22.05
CA GLU A 135 10.89 -8.10 -22.94
C GLU A 135 11.57 -6.89 -22.29
N GLY A 136 11.68 -6.81 -20.98
CA GLY A 136 12.44 -5.73 -20.30
C GLY A 136 12.03 -4.28 -20.63
N THR A 137 10.87 -4.09 -21.25
CA THR A 137 10.37 -2.80 -21.78
C THR A 137 9.43 -2.06 -20.81
N GLY A 138 9.13 -2.64 -19.64
CA GLY A 138 8.17 -2.08 -18.70
C GLY A 138 8.66 -0.85 -17.94
N PRO A 139 7.74 -0.06 -17.35
CA PRO A 139 8.05 1.15 -16.58
C PRO A 139 8.95 0.90 -15.36
N LEU A 140 9.07 -0.36 -14.92
CA LEU A 140 9.84 -0.77 -13.74
C LEU A 140 11.36 -0.88 -13.98
N THR A 141 11.85 -0.84 -15.22
CA THR A 141 13.28 -1.09 -15.55
C THR A 141 14.26 -0.07 -14.94
N ARG A 142 13.78 1.13 -14.60
CA ARG A 142 14.60 2.22 -14.01
C ARG A 142 14.63 2.21 -12.49
N ILE A 143 13.72 1.49 -11.85
CA ILE A 143 13.53 1.48 -10.40
C ILE A 143 14.67 0.79 -9.64
N PRO A 144 15.27 -0.34 -10.11
CA PRO A 144 16.36 -1.00 -9.41
C PRO A 144 17.57 -0.09 -9.19
N ARG A 145 17.88 0.78 -10.16
CA ARG A 145 18.98 1.75 -10.03
C ARG A 145 18.67 2.81 -8.97
N ALA A 146 17.46 3.35 -8.95
CA ALA A 146 17.06 4.32 -7.95
C ALA A 146 17.06 3.70 -6.55
N LEU A 147 16.62 2.44 -6.42
CA LEU A 147 16.63 1.68 -5.16
C LEU A 147 18.07 1.44 -4.67
N ALA A 148 18.98 1.03 -5.56
CA ALA A 148 20.39 0.82 -5.20
C ALA A 148 21.06 2.11 -4.72
N ILE A 149 20.82 3.24 -5.39
CA ILE A 149 21.35 4.55 -4.99
C ILE A 149 20.74 4.99 -3.63
N GLY A 150 19.42 4.90 -3.48
CA GLY A 150 18.73 5.28 -2.24
C GLY A 150 19.15 4.41 -1.04
N ALA A 151 19.22 3.11 -1.22
CA ALA A 151 19.65 2.17 -0.18
C ALA A 151 21.13 2.34 0.17
N GLY A 152 22.00 2.54 -0.81
CA GLY A 152 23.44 2.79 -0.59
C GLY A 152 23.69 4.09 0.18
N ALA A 153 23.01 5.18 -0.20
CA ALA A 153 23.09 6.46 0.52
C ALA A 153 22.52 6.35 1.94
N SER A 154 21.39 5.64 2.11
CA SER A 154 20.77 5.39 3.41
C SER A 154 21.72 4.62 4.36
N LEU A 155 22.35 3.56 3.86
CA LEU A 155 23.30 2.77 4.64
C LEU A 155 24.55 3.59 5.03
N LEU A 156 25.09 4.39 4.12
CA LEU A 156 26.22 5.26 4.40
C LEU A 156 25.87 6.28 5.49
N LEU A 157 24.71 6.94 5.39
CA LEU A 157 24.24 7.88 6.41
C LEU A 157 23.94 7.18 7.74
N ALA A 158 23.42 5.95 7.73
CA ALA A 158 23.20 5.17 8.95
C ALA A 158 24.51 4.87 9.68
N VAL A 159 25.57 4.52 8.95
CA VAL A 159 26.91 4.33 9.54
C VAL A 159 27.44 5.63 10.14
N VAL A 160 27.39 6.74 9.40
CA VAL A 160 27.88 8.05 9.88
C VAL A 160 27.11 8.50 11.12
N MET A 161 25.78 8.43 11.11
CA MET A 161 24.95 8.82 12.25
C MET A 161 25.10 7.86 13.45
N GLY A 162 25.26 6.55 13.19
CA GLY A 162 25.57 5.57 14.22
C GLY A 162 26.92 5.84 14.92
N LEU A 163 27.97 6.16 14.17
CA LEU A 163 29.27 6.56 14.73
C LEU A 163 29.17 7.87 15.52
N ALA A 164 28.33 8.81 15.06
CA ALA A 164 28.08 10.04 15.80
C ALA A 164 27.32 9.77 17.11
N ALA A 165 26.30 8.90 17.09
CA ALA A 165 25.56 8.51 18.28
C ALA A 165 26.43 7.78 19.33
N MET A 166 27.44 7.03 18.87
CA MET A 166 28.47 6.41 19.74
C MET A 166 29.50 7.40 20.28
N GLY A 167 29.42 8.70 19.92
CA GLY A 167 30.35 9.74 20.37
C GLY A 167 31.68 9.80 19.62
N ILE A 168 31.88 9.01 18.56
CA ILE A 168 33.10 9.00 17.75
C ILE A 168 33.22 10.29 16.92
N VAL A 169 32.07 10.90 16.56
CA VAL A 169 31.98 12.18 15.85
C VAL A 169 31.29 13.22 16.75
N PRO A 170 32.02 13.84 17.70
CA PRO A 170 31.41 14.67 18.73
C PRO A 170 30.73 15.95 18.21
N VAL A 171 31.19 16.45 17.06
CA VAL A 171 30.63 17.66 16.42
C VAL A 171 29.18 17.49 15.99
N ILE A 172 28.80 16.30 15.51
CA ILE A 172 27.42 16.00 15.10
C ILE A 172 26.58 15.69 16.34
N ALA A 173 27.10 14.88 17.25
CA ALA A 173 26.43 14.48 18.49
C ALA A 173 26.04 15.69 19.37
N ALA A 174 26.83 16.77 19.37
CA ALA A 174 26.56 17.97 20.15
C ALA A 174 25.48 18.91 19.55
N ARG A 175 25.18 18.76 18.24
CA ARG A 175 24.28 19.70 17.55
C ARG A 175 22.94 19.11 17.13
N VAL A 176 22.84 17.80 16.98
CA VAL A 176 21.66 17.12 16.44
C VAL A 176 21.04 16.24 17.51
N PRO A 177 19.76 16.44 17.87
CA PRO A 177 19.04 15.57 18.78
C PRO A 177 18.99 14.11 18.27
N LEU A 178 19.03 13.15 19.17
CA LEU A 178 19.10 11.74 18.83
C LEU A 178 17.92 11.25 17.97
N PRO A 179 16.65 11.69 18.16
CA PRO A 179 15.56 11.33 17.27
C PRO A 179 15.77 11.80 15.81
N ILE A 180 16.33 12.98 15.60
CA ILE A 180 16.65 13.49 14.26
C ILE A 180 17.80 12.69 13.63
N MET A 181 18.81 12.30 14.41
CA MET A 181 19.90 11.45 13.95
C MET A 181 19.40 10.09 13.44
N ALA A 182 18.32 9.56 14.03
CA ALA A 182 17.68 8.32 13.56
C ALA A 182 16.87 8.52 12.28
N ALA A 183 16.31 9.72 12.02
CA ALA A 183 15.50 10.01 10.85
C ALA A 183 16.32 10.34 9.58
N ILE A 184 17.49 10.98 9.73
CA ILE A 184 18.36 11.38 8.60
C ILE A 184 18.74 10.19 7.69
N PRO A 185 19.16 9.03 8.19
CA PRO A 185 19.51 7.88 7.35
C PRO A 185 18.39 7.35 6.48
N VAL A 186 17.14 7.54 6.90
CA VAL A 186 15.97 7.04 6.17
C VAL A 186 15.61 7.96 4.99
N THR A 187 16.03 9.23 5.02
CA THR A 187 15.67 10.24 4.01
C THR A 187 16.00 9.87 2.56
N PRO A 188 17.17 9.26 2.21
CA PRO A 188 17.46 8.90 0.82
C PRO A 188 16.50 7.87 0.22
N LEU A 189 15.79 7.08 1.06
CA LEU A 189 14.79 6.13 0.60
C LEU A 189 13.54 6.82 0.01
N LEU A 190 13.41 8.12 0.20
CA LEU A 190 12.36 8.91 -0.44
C LEU A 190 12.50 8.91 -1.97
N LEU A 191 13.72 8.89 -2.50
CA LEU A 191 13.96 8.94 -3.96
C LEU A 191 13.35 7.75 -4.71
N PRO A 192 13.66 6.48 -4.36
CA PRO A 192 13.04 5.33 -5.03
C PRO A 192 11.55 5.26 -4.77
N GLY A 193 11.09 5.59 -3.55
CA GLY A 193 9.67 5.61 -3.22
C GLY A 193 8.88 6.61 -4.05
N TRP A 194 9.38 7.83 -4.20
CA TRP A 194 8.76 8.89 -4.99
C TRP A 194 8.69 8.53 -6.47
N ARG A 195 9.79 8.03 -7.05
CA ARG A 195 9.80 7.59 -8.46
C ARG A 195 8.82 6.47 -8.73
N MET A 196 8.75 5.49 -7.82
CA MET A 196 7.79 4.41 -7.94
C MET A 196 6.35 4.94 -7.90
N ARG A 197 6.06 5.89 -6.98
CA ARG A 197 4.75 6.51 -6.88
C ARG A 197 4.37 7.30 -8.14
N GLN A 198 5.33 7.98 -8.77
CA GLN A 198 5.09 8.68 -10.04
C GLN A 198 4.75 7.71 -11.18
N GLU A 199 5.47 6.59 -11.30
CA GLU A 199 5.16 5.58 -12.31
C GLU A 199 3.80 4.91 -12.05
N GLU A 200 3.47 4.64 -10.78
CA GLU A 200 2.16 4.11 -10.39
C GLU A 200 1.02 5.07 -10.75
N GLN A 201 1.21 6.37 -10.53
CA GLN A 201 0.23 7.38 -10.92
C GLN A 201 0.01 7.39 -12.44
N LYS A 202 1.07 7.30 -13.24
CA LYS A 202 0.93 7.21 -14.70
C LYS A 202 0.14 5.98 -15.16
N VAL A 203 0.28 4.85 -14.44
CA VAL A 203 -0.53 3.64 -14.74
C VAL A 203 -2.00 3.91 -14.44
N LYS A 204 -2.30 4.54 -13.30
CA LYS A 204 -3.68 4.91 -12.93
C LYS A 204 -4.28 5.90 -13.93
N ASP A 205 -3.54 6.93 -14.34
CA ASP A 205 -3.98 7.91 -15.33
C ASP A 205 -4.29 7.24 -16.69
N ARG A 206 -3.49 6.23 -17.10
CA ARG A 206 -3.76 5.44 -18.30
C ARG A 206 -4.99 4.57 -18.17
N ASP A 207 -5.22 3.98 -16.99
CA ASP A 207 -6.42 3.18 -16.71
C ASP A 207 -7.70 4.02 -16.87
N GLU A 208 -7.69 5.28 -16.43
CA GLU A 208 -8.82 6.21 -16.54
C GLU A 208 -9.13 6.60 -18.00
N GLU A 209 -8.11 6.70 -18.86
CA GLU A 209 -8.28 7.06 -20.25
C GLU A 209 -8.67 5.89 -21.17
N PHE A 210 -8.36 4.65 -20.77
CA PHE A 210 -8.58 3.48 -21.62
C PHE A 210 -10.05 3.23 -21.98
N PRO A 211 -11.08 3.44 -21.12
CA PRO A 211 -12.48 3.30 -21.48
C PRO A 211 -12.88 4.21 -22.66
N SER A 212 -12.39 5.45 -22.67
CA SER A 212 -12.67 6.40 -23.75
C SER A 212 -12.00 5.98 -25.06
N PHE A 213 -10.78 5.45 -24.97
CA PHE A 213 -10.03 4.93 -26.11
C PHE A 213 -10.72 3.71 -26.75
N ILE A 214 -11.06 2.67 -25.95
CA ILE A 214 -11.62 1.43 -26.48
C ILE A 214 -13.02 1.63 -27.07
N ARG A 215 -13.83 2.51 -26.46
CA ARG A 215 -15.14 2.91 -27.00
C ARG A 215 -14.99 3.62 -28.34
N ALA A 216 -14.05 4.56 -28.45
CA ALA A 216 -13.79 5.27 -29.70
C ALA A 216 -13.27 4.32 -30.78
N LEU A 217 -12.38 3.40 -30.43
CA LEU A 217 -11.85 2.37 -31.32
C LEU A 217 -12.97 1.51 -31.91
N GLY A 218 -13.82 0.95 -31.05
CA GLY A 218 -14.95 0.13 -31.45
C GLY A 218 -15.93 0.88 -32.35
N ALA A 219 -16.26 2.14 -32.03
CA ALA A 219 -17.17 2.96 -32.81
C ALA A 219 -16.62 3.25 -34.22
N VAL A 220 -15.34 3.62 -34.38
CA VAL A 220 -14.73 3.93 -35.66
C VAL A 220 -14.53 2.66 -36.52
N GLU A 221 -14.15 1.55 -35.88
CA GLU A 221 -13.95 0.26 -36.56
C GLU A 221 -15.26 -0.28 -37.13
N SER A 222 -16.37 -0.14 -36.42
CA SER A 222 -17.71 -0.52 -36.89
C SER A 222 -18.15 0.25 -38.14
N VAL A 223 -17.83 1.56 -38.19
CA VAL A 223 -18.21 2.40 -39.34
C VAL A 223 -17.33 2.15 -40.56
N LYS A 224 -16.02 2.03 -40.35
CA LYS A 224 -15.07 1.88 -41.49
C LYS A 224 -14.99 0.47 -42.06
N GLN A 225 -15.38 -0.56 -41.31
CA GLN A 225 -15.25 -1.98 -41.65
C GLN A 225 -13.86 -2.36 -42.17
N THR A 226 -12.83 -1.69 -41.67
CA THR A 226 -11.42 -1.85 -42.08
C THR A 226 -10.61 -2.42 -40.94
N SER A 227 -9.33 -2.76 -41.20
CA SER A 227 -8.43 -3.28 -40.18
C SER A 227 -8.22 -2.27 -39.04
N THR A 228 -8.01 -2.77 -37.81
CA THR A 228 -7.75 -1.99 -36.63
C THR A 228 -6.60 -0.97 -36.81
N GLY A 229 -5.58 -1.31 -37.62
CA GLY A 229 -4.49 -0.40 -37.96
C GLY A 229 -4.93 0.87 -38.69
N SER A 230 -5.83 0.76 -39.69
CA SER A 230 -6.34 1.94 -40.40
C SER A 230 -7.33 2.77 -39.58
N VAL A 231 -7.99 2.17 -38.62
CA VAL A 231 -8.85 2.87 -37.64
C VAL A 231 -8.02 3.68 -36.69
N LEU A 232 -6.94 3.12 -36.16
CA LEU A 232 -6.02 3.81 -35.26
C LEU A 232 -5.36 5.02 -35.91
N GLU A 233 -5.13 5.02 -37.24
CA GLU A 233 -4.64 6.21 -37.93
C GLU A 233 -5.55 7.42 -37.74
N SER A 234 -6.87 7.21 -37.76
CA SER A 234 -7.83 8.29 -37.52
C SER A 234 -7.93 8.71 -36.06
N LEU A 235 -7.74 7.77 -35.12
CA LEU A 235 -7.77 8.02 -33.71
C LEU A 235 -6.48 8.68 -33.18
N ARG A 236 -5.36 8.49 -33.88
CA ARG A 236 -4.06 9.09 -33.55
C ARG A 236 -4.10 10.63 -33.42
N ARG A 237 -5.05 11.30 -34.11
CA ARG A 237 -5.25 12.74 -34.03
C ARG A 237 -6.00 13.20 -32.78
N LYS A 238 -6.61 12.26 -32.06
CA LYS A 238 -7.33 12.50 -30.81
C LYS A 238 -6.36 12.38 -29.65
N ASP A 239 -6.40 13.33 -28.74
CA ASP A 239 -5.66 13.25 -27.50
C ASP A 239 -6.36 12.28 -26.53
N PHE A 240 -5.63 11.29 -26.04
CA PHE A 240 -6.03 10.33 -25.01
C PHE A 240 -5.18 10.50 -23.74
N GLY A 241 -4.77 11.72 -23.44
CA GLY A 241 -4.04 12.04 -22.22
C GLY A 241 -2.79 11.16 -22.05
N ALA A 242 -2.66 10.53 -20.89
CA ALA A 242 -1.51 9.67 -20.54
C ALA A 242 -1.35 8.42 -21.45
N LEU A 243 -2.37 8.07 -22.25
CA LEU A 243 -2.37 6.90 -23.11
C LEU A 243 -1.92 7.22 -24.55
N THR A 244 -1.85 8.50 -24.96
CA THR A 244 -1.61 8.93 -26.34
C THR A 244 -0.34 8.32 -26.94
N ASP A 245 0.78 8.33 -26.24
CA ASP A 245 2.04 7.76 -26.73
C ASP A 245 1.96 6.24 -26.93
N ASN A 246 1.26 5.55 -26.04
CA ASN A 246 1.06 4.10 -26.12
C ASN A 246 0.14 3.72 -27.31
N VAL A 247 -0.90 4.53 -27.59
CA VAL A 247 -1.78 4.36 -28.75
C VAL A 247 -1.00 4.58 -30.06
N ASP A 248 -0.11 5.56 -30.12
CA ASP A 248 0.76 5.80 -31.29
C ASP A 248 1.73 4.62 -31.51
N ALA A 249 2.29 4.06 -30.45
CA ALA A 249 3.14 2.86 -30.51
C ALA A 249 2.36 1.63 -31.00
N LEU A 250 1.13 1.42 -30.53
CA LEU A 250 0.24 0.35 -30.99
C LEU A 250 -0.08 0.50 -32.49
N TYR A 251 -0.45 1.72 -32.92
CA TYR A 251 -0.68 2.02 -34.34
C TYR A 251 0.53 1.65 -35.21
N LYS A 252 1.75 2.07 -34.82
CA LYS A 252 2.96 1.77 -35.58
C LYS A 252 3.18 0.27 -35.74
N ARG A 253 2.95 -0.54 -34.72
CA ARG A 253 3.09 -2.01 -34.77
C ARG A 253 2.09 -2.66 -35.68
N LEU A 254 0.81 -2.29 -35.56
CA LEU A 254 -0.24 -2.83 -36.40
C LEU A 254 -0.04 -2.44 -37.87
N ASN A 255 0.44 -1.23 -38.16
CA ASN A 255 0.77 -0.79 -39.51
C ASN A 255 2.00 -1.52 -40.09
N MET A 256 2.94 -1.95 -39.26
CA MET A 256 4.06 -2.83 -39.64
C MET A 256 3.64 -4.29 -39.79
N ARG A 257 2.34 -4.60 -39.68
CA ARG A 257 1.76 -5.95 -39.76
C ARG A 257 2.32 -6.94 -38.74
N ILE A 258 2.69 -6.43 -37.57
CA ILE A 258 2.97 -7.29 -36.44
C ILE A 258 1.64 -7.90 -35.98
N ASP A 259 1.69 -9.16 -35.55
CA ASP A 259 0.52 -9.90 -35.09
C ASP A 259 -0.29 -9.09 -34.05
N ASP A 260 -1.63 -9.09 -34.19
CA ASP A 260 -2.52 -8.28 -33.39
C ASP A 260 -2.40 -8.62 -31.88
N ILE A 261 -2.42 -9.92 -31.55
CA ILE A 261 -2.30 -10.36 -30.14
C ILE A 261 -0.99 -9.88 -29.54
N ARG A 262 0.12 -10.03 -30.27
CA ARG A 262 1.43 -9.58 -29.81
C ARG A 262 1.50 -8.06 -29.68
N SER A 263 0.92 -7.32 -30.61
CA SER A 263 0.88 -5.86 -30.58
C SER A 263 0.12 -5.32 -29.38
N TRP A 264 -1.01 -5.91 -29.03
CA TRP A 264 -1.80 -5.55 -27.87
C TRP A 264 -1.14 -5.97 -26.54
N ARG A 265 -0.47 -7.13 -26.52
CA ARG A 265 0.30 -7.56 -25.34
C ARG A 265 1.46 -6.60 -25.05
N LEU A 266 2.20 -6.17 -26.09
CA LEU A 266 3.24 -5.14 -25.95
C LEU A 266 2.66 -3.79 -25.50
N PHE A 267 1.52 -3.40 -26.03
CA PHE A 267 0.81 -2.21 -25.58
C PHE A 267 0.47 -2.28 -24.09
N ALA A 268 -0.06 -3.40 -23.62
CA ALA A 268 -0.34 -3.62 -22.20
C ALA A 268 0.94 -3.59 -21.33
N ALA A 269 2.02 -4.23 -21.80
CA ALA A 269 3.32 -4.23 -21.10
C ALA A 269 3.93 -2.82 -20.98
N GLU A 270 3.81 -1.99 -22.02
CA GLU A 270 4.28 -0.61 -22.03
C GLU A 270 3.43 0.31 -21.13
N THR A 271 2.12 0.07 -21.06
CA THR A 271 1.25 0.80 -20.12
C THR A 271 1.53 0.39 -18.67
N GLY A 272 1.98 -0.85 -18.45
CA GLY A 272 2.19 -1.44 -17.13
C GLY A 272 0.90 -1.72 -16.37
N SER A 273 -0.27 -1.60 -17.02
CA SER A 273 -1.58 -1.75 -16.39
C SER A 273 -2.13 -3.17 -16.53
N TYR A 274 -2.54 -3.73 -15.40
CA TYR A 274 -3.26 -5.01 -15.38
C TYR A 274 -4.66 -4.91 -15.99
N LEU A 275 -5.38 -3.79 -15.77
CA LEU A 275 -6.71 -3.59 -16.38
C LEU A 275 -6.62 -3.50 -17.89
N ILE A 276 -5.71 -2.69 -18.42
CA ILE A 276 -5.50 -2.53 -19.86
C ILE A 276 -5.13 -3.87 -20.50
N GLN A 277 -4.32 -4.69 -19.81
CA GLN A 277 -4.00 -6.04 -20.30
C GLN A 277 -5.26 -6.90 -20.40
N LYS A 278 -6.09 -6.97 -19.35
CA LYS A 278 -7.27 -7.82 -19.33
C LYS A 278 -8.35 -7.36 -20.31
N PHE A 279 -8.67 -6.09 -20.30
CA PHE A 279 -9.70 -5.54 -21.16
C PHE A 279 -9.24 -5.42 -22.63
N GLY A 280 -7.95 -5.18 -22.87
CA GLY A 280 -7.35 -5.24 -24.19
C GLY A 280 -7.39 -6.65 -24.79
N ASP A 281 -7.03 -7.67 -24.02
CA ASP A 281 -7.13 -9.07 -24.43
C ASP A 281 -8.59 -9.45 -24.77
N MET A 282 -9.58 -9.00 -23.96
CA MET A 282 -11.00 -9.22 -24.23
C MET A 282 -11.41 -8.63 -25.58
N TYR A 283 -10.95 -7.40 -25.89
CA TYR A 283 -11.26 -6.76 -27.17
C TYR A 283 -10.67 -7.54 -28.35
N VAL A 284 -9.40 -7.90 -28.28
CA VAL A 284 -8.71 -8.63 -29.37
C VAL A 284 -9.34 -9.99 -29.62
N VAL A 285 -9.54 -10.77 -28.56
CA VAL A 285 -10.15 -12.11 -28.66
C VAL A 285 -11.59 -12.00 -29.19
N GLY A 286 -12.38 -11.05 -28.66
CA GLY A 286 -13.75 -10.81 -29.15
C GLY A 286 -13.79 -10.45 -30.64
N ARG A 287 -12.84 -9.63 -31.10
CA ARG A 287 -12.70 -9.29 -32.53
C ARG A 287 -12.31 -10.48 -33.39
N GLN A 288 -11.38 -11.30 -32.92
CA GLN A 288 -10.99 -12.54 -33.67
C GLN A 288 -12.12 -13.56 -33.78
N MET A 289 -13.02 -13.59 -32.79
CA MET A 289 -14.21 -14.43 -32.80
C MET A 289 -15.37 -13.84 -33.68
N GLY A 290 -15.16 -12.67 -34.29
CA GLY A 290 -16.16 -12.03 -35.15
C GLY A 290 -17.14 -11.12 -34.43
N GLY A 291 -16.86 -10.74 -33.16
CA GLY A 291 -17.70 -9.82 -32.41
C GLY A 291 -17.78 -8.42 -33.04
N ASP A 292 -18.94 -7.76 -32.90
CA ASP A 292 -19.14 -6.38 -33.35
C ASP A 292 -18.24 -5.43 -32.55
N PRO A 293 -17.33 -4.67 -33.21
CA PRO A 293 -16.39 -3.81 -32.53
C PRO A 293 -17.05 -2.72 -31.68
N LYS A 294 -18.21 -2.20 -32.13
CA LYS A 294 -18.95 -1.18 -31.40
C LYS A 294 -19.51 -1.73 -30.08
N VAL A 295 -20.12 -2.92 -30.13
CA VAL A 295 -20.65 -3.58 -28.93
C VAL A 295 -19.52 -3.96 -27.98
N LEU A 296 -18.44 -4.57 -28.47
CA LEU A 296 -17.27 -4.91 -27.67
C LEU A 296 -16.66 -3.67 -27.01
N GLY A 297 -16.44 -2.59 -27.75
CA GLY A 297 -15.87 -1.35 -27.23
C GLY A 297 -16.76 -0.71 -26.17
N GLN A 298 -18.09 -0.76 -26.33
CA GLN A 298 -19.05 -0.26 -25.37
C GLN A 298 -19.05 -1.09 -24.09
N VAL A 299 -19.25 -2.40 -24.18
CA VAL A 299 -19.30 -3.34 -23.06
C VAL A 299 -18.01 -3.29 -22.22
N ILE A 300 -16.86 -3.33 -22.88
CA ILE A 300 -15.56 -3.27 -22.21
C ILE A 300 -15.38 -1.92 -21.49
N SER A 301 -15.75 -0.82 -22.14
CA SER A 301 -15.67 0.51 -21.54
C SER A 301 -16.57 0.65 -20.31
N GLU A 302 -17.80 0.14 -20.36
CA GLU A 302 -18.75 0.17 -19.24
C GLU A 302 -18.25 -0.68 -18.07
N ASN A 303 -17.83 -1.91 -18.32
CA ASN A 303 -17.29 -2.81 -17.29
C ASN A 303 -16.03 -2.24 -16.62
N GLN A 304 -15.13 -1.65 -17.40
CA GLN A 304 -13.94 -1.04 -16.83
C GLN A 304 -14.27 0.18 -15.96
N ASN A 305 -15.24 1.00 -16.36
CA ASN A 305 -15.68 2.13 -15.56
C ASN A 305 -16.22 1.67 -14.19
N GLU A 306 -16.96 0.56 -14.13
CA GLU A 306 -17.41 0.02 -12.84
C GLU A 306 -16.23 -0.46 -11.97
N VAL A 307 -15.23 -1.09 -12.58
CA VAL A 307 -14.00 -1.46 -11.84
C VAL A 307 -13.23 -0.21 -11.36
N LEU A 308 -13.16 0.85 -12.17
CA LEU A 308 -12.51 2.10 -11.76
C LEU A 308 -13.23 2.77 -10.60
N LYS A 309 -14.57 2.75 -10.53
CA LYS A 309 -15.35 3.27 -9.40
C LYS A 309 -14.98 2.56 -8.09
N VAL A 310 -14.94 1.24 -8.07
CA VAL A 310 -14.58 0.51 -6.84
C VAL A 310 -13.10 0.69 -6.46
N ARG A 311 -12.22 0.92 -7.44
CA ARG A 311 -10.83 1.33 -7.18
C ARG A 311 -10.74 2.71 -6.53
N GLU A 312 -11.57 3.64 -6.95
CA GLU A 312 -11.67 4.97 -6.33
C GLU A 312 -12.14 4.87 -4.87
N GLN A 313 -13.18 4.07 -4.59
CA GLN A 313 -13.63 3.79 -3.23
C GLN A 313 -12.51 3.17 -2.37
N ARG A 314 -11.73 2.22 -2.91
CA ARG A 314 -10.55 1.66 -2.23
C ARG A 314 -9.51 2.74 -1.93
N GLN A 315 -9.27 3.65 -2.86
CA GLN A 315 -8.33 4.76 -2.65
C GLN A 315 -8.81 5.67 -1.52
N GLN A 316 -10.10 5.96 -1.43
CA GLN A 316 -10.70 6.74 -0.33
C GLN A 316 -10.53 6.02 1.01
N ALA A 317 -10.82 4.70 1.07
CA ALA A 317 -10.58 3.89 2.28
C ALA A 317 -9.11 3.91 2.69
N THR A 318 -8.18 3.83 1.72
CA THR A 318 -6.73 3.91 1.96
C THR A 318 -6.32 5.29 2.49
N MET A 319 -6.87 6.38 1.96
CA MET A 319 -6.58 7.73 2.45
C MET A 319 -7.03 7.91 3.91
N THR A 320 -8.19 7.36 4.26
CA THR A 320 -8.66 7.37 5.65
C THR A 320 -7.73 6.56 6.55
N LEU A 321 -7.29 5.38 6.11
CA LEU A 321 -6.31 4.56 6.84
C LEU A 321 -4.98 5.31 7.05
N ILE A 322 -4.48 6.00 6.02
CA ILE A 322 -3.28 6.83 6.13
C ILE A 322 -3.44 7.86 7.26
N GLY A 323 -4.56 8.59 7.28
CA GLY A 323 -4.84 9.57 8.34
C GLY A 323 -4.79 8.96 9.74
N VAL A 324 -5.42 7.79 9.93
CA VAL A 324 -5.42 7.05 11.20
C VAL A 324 -4.00 6.63 11.59
N LEU A 325 -3.21 6.06 10.67
CA LEU A 325 -1.85 5.60 10.95
C LEU A 325 -0.92 6.74 11.34
N TYR A 326 -1.00 7.88 10.66
CA TYR A 326 -0.22 9.09 11.02
C TYR A 326 -0.67 9.66 12.37
N GLY A 327 -1.98 9.71 12.64
CA GLY A 327 -2.53 10.18 13.90
C GLY A 327 -2.10 9.32 15.09
N ILE A 328 -2.19 7.98 14.96
CA ILE A 328 -1.74 7.05 16.00
C ILE A 328 -0.23 7.18 16.22
N THR A 329 0.57 7.27 15.14
CA THR A 329 2.02 7.46 15.26
C THR A 329 2.34 8.73 16.04
N ALA A 330 1.67 9.84 15.74
CA ALA A 330 1.87 11.10 16.44
C ALA A 330 1.50 11.00 17.92
N ALA A 331 0.32 10.47 18.24
CA ALA A 331 -0.15 10.33 19.62
C ALA A 331 0.72 9.37 20.44
N ALA A 332 1.10 8.23 19.85
CA ALA A 332 1.94 7.24 20.54
C ALA A 332 3.33 7.80 20.84
N VAL A 333 4.00 8.42 19.87
CA VAL A 333 5.33 9.00 20.08
C VAL A 333 5.30 10.12 21.12
N PHE A 334 4.30 11.02 21.03
CA PHE A 334 4.10 12.05 22.04
C PHE A 334 4.00 11.43 23.45
N SER A 335 3.14 10.42 23.63
CA SER A 335 2.93 9.75 24.90
C SER A 335 4.20 9.06 25.43
N PHE A 336 4.97 8.41 24.54
CA PHE A 336 6.22 7.74 24.94
C PHE A 336 7.27 8.73 25.45
N PHE A 337 7.46 9.83 24.75
CA PHE A 337 8.46 10.84 25.12
C PHE A 337 8.01 11.67 26.32
N VAL A 338 6.72 11.93 26.52
CA VAL A 338 6.21 12.47 27.78
C VAL A 338 6.53 11.52 28.94
N GLY A 339 6.29 10.22 28.77
CA GLY A 339 6.62 9.23 29.81
C GLY A 339 8.12 9.20 30.13
N LEU A 340 8.98 9.30 29.11
CA LEU A 340 10.44 9.35 29.30
C LEU A 340 10.87 10.59 30.08
N GLU A 341 10.39 11.77 29.70
CA GLU A 341 10.69 13.04 30.37
C GLU A 341 10.22 13.05 31.84
N VAL A 342 9.04 12.51 32.12
CA VAL A 342 8.54 12.38 33.49
C VAL A 342 9.49 11.53 34.33
N VAL A 343 9.99 10.43 33.79
CA VAL A 343 10.98 9.59 34.52
C VAL A 343 12.28 10.33 34.72
N GLU A 344 12.81 11.06 33.74
CA GLU A 344 14.03 11.85 33.86
C GLU A 344 13.93 12.91 34.95
N ILE A 345 12.79 13.62 35.00
CA ILE A 345 12.52 14.61 36.01
C ILE A 345 12.45 13.98 37.41
N MET A 346 11.75 12.86 37.57
CA MET A 346 11.68 12.16 38.85
C MET A 346 13.06 11.72 39.33
N MET A 347 13.92 11.26 38.41
CA MET A 347 15.31 10.92 38.75
C MET A 347 16.12 12.14 39.20
N ASN A 348 15.98 13.27 38.50
CA ASN A 348 16.70 14.51 38.87
C ASN A 348 16.26 15.01 40.23
N ILE A 349 14.96 15.08 40.51
CA ILE A 349 14.44 15.48 41.84
C ILE A 349 14.96 14.54 42.93
N THR A 350 14.96 13.24 42.68
CA THR A 350 15.44 12.24 43.66
C THR A 350 16.92 12.40 43.94
N SER A 351 17.72 12.73 42.92
CA SER A 351 19.18 12.97 43.09
C SER A 351 19.47 14.27 43.86
N GLU A 352 18.68 15.32 43.63
CA GLU A 352 18.85 16.62 44.30
C GLU A 352 18.43 16.60 45.80
N MET A 353 17.40 15.80 46.10
CA MET A 353 16.88 15.75 47.50
C MET A 353 17.77 15.00 48.46
N ASN A 354 18.91 14.44 48.06
CA ASN A 354 19.88 13.75 48.96
C ASN A 354 19.20 12.77 49.92
N LEU A 355 18.21 12.02 49.45
CA LEU A 355 17.40 11.11 50.25
C LEU A 355 18.20 9.98 50.91
N GLN A 356 19.49 9.89 50.65
CA GLN A 356 20.42 8.92 51.22
C GLN A 356 20.69 9.18 52.72
N GLU A 357 20.48 10.41 53.21
CA GLU A 357 20.77 10.73 54.62
C GLU A 357 19.57 10.61 55.56
N GLN A 358 18.32 10.57 55.08
CA GLN A 358 17.16 10.74 55.98
C GLN A 358 16.27 9.52 56.23
N SER A 359 16.34 8.44 55.53
CA SER A 359 15.78 7.17 55.99
C SER A 359 16.00 6.01 55.01
N ASN A 360 16.35 4.84 55.54
CA ASN A 360 16.41 3.55 54.80
C ASN A 360 15.08 3.12 54.14
N VAL A 361 14.00 3.86 54.34
CA VAL A 361 12.66 3.57 53.82
C VAL A 361 12.42 4.29 52.49
N ALA A 362 12.90 5.53 52.32
CA ALA A 362 12.72 6.27 51.06
C ALA A 362 13.66 5.80 49.95
N GLY A 363 14.87 5.39 50.26
CA GLY A 363 15.84 4.83 49.31
C GLY A 363 15.44 3.47 48.75
N ASN A 364 14.62 2.69 49.49
CA ASN A 364 14.09 1.41 49.01
C ASN A 364 12.82 1.55 48.15
N LEU A 365 12.19 2.74 48.14
CA LEU A 365 10.97 2.99 47.37
C LEU A 365 11.22 3.50 45.92
N LEU A 366 12.42 4.03 45.68
CA LEU A 366 12.77 4.61 44.35
C LEU A 366 14.08 3.97 43.86
N SER A 367 13.96 3.01 42.95
CA SER A 367 15.11 2.29 42.36
C SER A 367 15.69 3.07 41.19
N THR A 368 16.42 4.15 41.49
CA THR A 368 17.00 5.03 40.45
C THR A 368 18.27 4.48 39.79
N GLU A 369 18.94 3.49 40.41
CA GLU A 369 20.20 2.93 39.90
C GLU A 369 20.08 2.11 38.58
N GLN A 370 18.85 1.76 38.18
CA GLN A 370 18.64 0.85 37.02
C GLN A 370 18.17 1.53 35.75
N TYR A 371 18.00 2.86 35.73
CA TYR A 371 17.53 3.60 34.59
C TYR A 371 18.69 4.12 33.73
N ASP A 372 18.90 3.48 32.57
CA ASP A 372 19.71 4.05 31.50
C ASP A 372 18.79 4.73 30.46
N ILE A 373 18.55 6.04 30.66
CA ILE A 373 17.68 6.89 29.84
C ILE A 373 18.06 6.78 28.38
N ARG A 374 19.36 6.74 28.07
CA ARG A 374 19.85 6.67 26.70
C ARG A 374 19.45 5.34 26.03
N THR A 375 19.55 4.22 26.73
CA THR A 375 19.09 2.92 26.20
C THR A 375 17.58 2.90 25.97
N ILE A 376 16.79 3.50 26.86
CA ILE A 376 15.34 3.62 26.69
C ILE A 376 15.01 4.48 25.47
N GLU A 377 15.68 5.60 25.28
CA GLU A 377 15.50 6.47 24.11
C GLU A 377 15.79 5.70 22.79
N TYR A 378 16.87 4.91 22.74
CA TYR A 378 17.13 4.04 21.58
C TYR A 378 16.02 3.02 21.33
N LEU A 379 15.47 2.41 22.37
CA LEU A 379 14.36 1.45 22.27
C LEU A 379 13.09 2.14 21.74
N LEU A 380 12.79 3.35 22.19
CA LEU A 380 11.66 4.13 21.70
C LEU A 380 11.85 4.54 20.23
N LEU A 381 13.04 4.95 19.82
CA LEU A 381 13.36 5.24 18.43
C LEU A 381 13.22 4.00 17.53
N LEU A 382 13.67 2.84 18.02
CA LEU A 382 13.44 1.57 17.32
C LEU A 382 11.95 1.29 17.15
N THR A 383 11.13 1.57 18.15
CA THR A 383 9.67 1.43 18.07
C THR A 383 9.08 2.32 16.99
N ILE A 384 9.53 3.57 16.87
CA ILE A 384 9.10 4.49 15.81
C ILE A 384 9.44 3.92 14.43
N LEU A 385 10.64 3.39 14.24
CA LEU A 385 11.07 2.81 12.97
C LEU A 385 10.26 1.57 12.60
N ILE A 386 10.00 0.66 13.54
CA ILE A 386 9.18 -0.54 13.33
C ILE A 386 7.75 -0.12 12.98
N ASN A 387 7.17 0.80 13.74
CA ASN A 387 5.83 1.31 13.49
C ASN A 387 5.72 1.95 12.11
N ALA A 388 6.66 2.80 11.72
CA ALA A 388 6.67 3.44 10.42
C ALA A 388 6.80 2.42 9.28
N ALA A 389 7.66 1.40 9.43
CA ALA A 389 7.85 0.35 8.43
C ALA A 389 6.58 -0.51 8.24
N LEU A 390 6.00 -1.02 9.33
CA LEU A 390 4.79 -1.85 9.27
C LEU A 390 3.58 -1.05 8.78
N SER A 391 3.43 0.21 9.20
CA SER A 391 2.38 1.11 8.71
C SER A 391 2.53 1.41 7.21
N ALA A 392 3.74 1.63 6.72
CA ALA A 392 4.00 1.81 5.30
C ALA A 392 3.62 0.57 4.47
N VAL A 393 3.93 -0.62 4.98
CA VAL A 393 3.52 -1.90 4.35
C VAL A 393 2.00 -2.05 4.36
N MET A 394 1.34 -1.71 5.48
CA MET A 394 -0.12 -1.78 5.61
C MET A 394 -0.82 -0.88 4.58
N ILE A 395 -0.37 0.35 4.40
CA ILE A 395 -0.90 1.28 3.39
C ILE A 395 -0.78 0.67 1.99
N ARG A 396 0.35 0.06 1.66
CA ARG A 396 0.57 -0.49 0.32
C ARG A 396 -0.23 -1.76 0.03
N ILE A 397 -0.43 -2.59 1.06
CA ILE A 397 -1.31 -3.76 0.95
C ILE A 397 -2.76 -3.34 0.68
N THR A 398 -3.24 -2.29 1.35
CA THR A 398 -4.60 -1.77 1.17
C THR A 398 -4.80 -1.17 -0.21
N ASP A 399 -3.88 -0.35 -0.71
CA ASP A 399 -3.94 0.29 -2.04
C ASP A 399 -3.58 -0.67 -3.20
N ARG A 400 -3.06 -1.87 -2.90
CA ARG A 400 -2.55 -2.83 -3.91
C ARG A 400 -1.50 -2.26 -4.85
N GLY A 401 -0.82 -1.22 -4.41
CA GLY A 401 0.32 -0.64 -5.13
C GLY A 401 1.62 -1.41 -4.88
N HIS A 402 2.68 -0.97 -5.52
CA HIS A 402 4.00 -1.60 -5.35
C HIS A 402 4.62 -1.25 -3.98
N ILE A 403 5.22 -2.23 -3.32
CA ILE A 403 5.75 -2.08 -1.94
C ILE A 403 6.80 -0.95 -1.83
N ILE A 404 7.61 -0.74 -2.87
CA ILE A 404 8.65 0.30 -2.91
C ILE A 404 8.05 1.71 -2.78
N SER A 405 6.84 1.96 -3.30
CA SER A 405 6.20 3.27 -3.13
C SER A 405 5.78 3.56 -1.68
N GLY A 406 5.72 2.52 -0.83
CA GLY A 406 5.54 2.65 0.62
C GLY A 406 6.69 3.34 1.34
N LEU A 407 7.90 3.34 0.76
CA LEU A 407 9.05 4.03 1.33
C LEU A 407 8.79 5.54 1.55
N VAL A 408 7.90 6.14 0.76
CA VAL A 408 7.48 7.53 0.99
C VAL A 408 6.82 7.68 2.35
N HIS A 409 5.86 6.82 2.69
CA HIS A 409 5.18 6.85 3.97
C HIS A 409 6.11 6.46 5.13
N PHE A 410 7.01 5.50 4.91
CA PHE A 410 8.03 5.13 5.88
C PHE A 410 8.90 6.33 6.28
N VAL A 411 9.43 7.08 5.30
CA VAL A 411 10.24 8.28 5.55
C VAL A 411 9.43 9.35 6.28
N PHE A 412 8.24 9.68 5.79
CA PHE A 412 7.43 10.73 6.41
C PHE A 412 6.98 10.39 7.82
N MET A 413 6.58 9.14 8.11
CA MET A 413 6.21 8.70 9.45
C MET A 413 7.41 8.73 10.41
N THR A 414 8.60 8.32 9.94
CA THR A 414 9.83 8.40 10.75
C THR A 414 10.16 9.85 11.08
N TRP A 415 10.09 10.78 10.12
CA TRP A 415 10.30 12.19 10.36
C TRP A 415 9.23 12.80 11.30
N LEU A 416 7.96 12.44 11.10
CA LEU A 416 6.89 12.87 12.00
C LEU A 416 7.20 12.45 13.45
N GLY A 417 7.56 11.18 13.65
CA GLY A 417 7.92 10.67 14.95
C GLY A 417 9.15 11.39 15.54
N ALA A 418 10.21 11.60 14.76
CA ALA A 418 11.41 12.29 15.21
C ALA A 418 11.12 13.76 15.63
N VAL A 419 10.33 14.47 14.83
CA VAL A 419 9.97 15.87 15.14
C VAL A 419 9.11 15.94 16.40
N ILE A 420 8.10 15.06 16.55
CA ILE A 420 7.26 15.03 17.73
C ILE A 420 8.08 14.69 18.97
N ALA A 421 9.01 13.73 18.88
CA ALA A 421 9.90 13.38 19.97
C ALA A 421 10.70 14.61 20.47
N VAL A 422 11.36 15.33 19.55
CA VAL A 422 12.15 16.52 19.89
C VAL A 422 11.27 17.66 20.45
N VAL A 423 10.12 17.90 19.85
CA VAL A 423 9.18 18.93 20.33
C VAL A 423 8.69 18.58 21.73
N THR A 424 8.37 17.31 21.99
CA THR A 424 7.91 16.86 23.31
C THR A 424 9.01 17.05 24.37
N GLN A 425 10.24 16.63 24.07
CA GLN A 425 11.39 16.83 24.97
C GLN A 425 11.57 18.33 25.31
N TYR A 426 11.55 19.18 24.28
CA TYR A 426 11.73 20.63 24.49
C TYR A 426 10.57 21.27 25.27
N VAL A 427 9.32 20.92 24.96
CA VAL A 427 8.15 21.50 25.63
C VAL A 427 8.07 21.06 27.09
N VAL A 428 8.28 19.77 27.37
CA VAL A 428 8.20 19.25 28.74
C VAL A 428 9.32 19.82 29.58
N SER A 429 10.56 19.88 29.08
CA SER A 429 11.68 20.49 29.82
C SER A 429 11.46 21.99 30.07
N ALA A 430 10.89 22.74 29.13
CA ALA A 430 10.59 24.17 29.25
C ALA A 430 9.47 24.46 30.29
N VAL A 431 8.45 23.62 30.37
CA VAL A 431 7.31 23.78 31.31
C VAL A 431 7.74 23.51 32.74
N ILE A 432 8.72 22.64 32.98
CA ILE A 432 9.12 22.21 34.32
C ILE A 432 10.33 23.01 34.84
N SER A 433 11.11 23.62 33.92
CA SER A 433 12.19 24.56 34.34
C SER A 433 11.68 25.90 34.85
N VAL A 434 10.36 26.12 34.89
CA VAL A 434 9.67 27.27 35.51
C VAL A 434 9.21 26.91 36.90
#